data_dd3e7ee6c275a464f03fee6a0490f81f
#
_entry.id   dd3e7ee6c275a464f03fee6a0490f81f
#
_cell.length_a   1.000
_cell.length_b   1.000
_cell.length_c   1.000
_cell.angle_alpha   90.00
_cell.angle_beta   90.00
_cell.angle_gamma   90.00
#
_symmetry.space_group_name_H-M   'P 1'
#
loop_
_entity.id
_entity.type
_entity.pdbx_description
1 polymer ?
#
loop_
_entity_poly.entity_id
_entity_poly.type
_entity_poly.pdbx_seq_one_letter_code
_entity_poly.pdbx_strand_id
1 'polypeptide(L)'
;MDELNDIAREALEALEARHQTRESALGLSRRLIRHSANTIRAVHRREFEKAKEMLDEGRVVVEQFDTELADERGIYEAGYVQDALKEFAEASITYALITGQALPDPRELSIDYPAYLNGLGEAMGEMRRAILDLIRSGDLSRGEELLKTMDEVYGVLVSVDYPKAITRGLRRTTDMVRGVSERTRGDLTMAVRQQRLEHTLREFEEKVLDRNAQE
;
A
#
# COMPACT_ATOMS: atom_id res chain seq x y z
N MET A 1 29.49 16.71 -45.36
CA MET A 1 28.71 15.42 -45.19
C MET A 1 29.29 14.56 -44.08
N ASP A 2 30.60 14.63 -43.81
CA ASP A 2 31.24 13.88 -42.71
C ASP A 2 30.72 14.31 -41.34
N GLU A 3 30.58 15.61 -41.07
CA GLU A 3 30.01 16.12 -39.79
C GLU A 3 28.57 15.62 -39.52
N LEU A 4 27.74 15.50 -40.56
CA LEU A 4 26.36 14.97 -40.39
C LEU A 4 26.37 13.48 -40.04
N ASN A 5 27.31 12.73 -40.66
CA ASN A 5 27.44 11.30 -40.33
C ASN A 5 28.00 11.09 -38.92
N ASP A 6 28.89 11.96 -38.44
CA ASP A 6 29.37 11.93 -37.07
C ASP A 6 28.27 12.26 -36.06
N ILE A 7 27.48 13.30 -36.30
CA ILE A 7 26.32 13.63 -35.48
C ILE A 7 25.31 12.47 -35.44
N ALA A 8 25.03 11.85 -36.59
CA ALA A 8 24.13 10.73 -36.68
C ALA A 8 24.62 9.50 -35.88
N ARG A 9 25.89 9.20 -35.96
CA ARG A 9 26.53 8.12 -35.21
C ARG A 9 26.44 8.36 -33.71
N GLU A 10 26.84 9.54 -33.24
CA GLU A 10 26.77 9.91 -31.82
C GLU A 10 25.32 9.87 -31.29
N ALA A 11 24.36 10.36 -32.07
CA ALA A 11 22.95 10.31 -31.72
C ALA A 11 22.45 8.86 -31.60
N LEU A 12 22.83 7.98 -32.53
CA LEU A 12 22.40 6.57 -32.48
C LEU A 12 23.02 5.85 -31.28
N GLU A 13 24.28 6.08 -30.96
CA GLU A 13 24.95 5.50 -29.79
C GLU A 13 24.28 5.97 -28.49
N ALA A 14 24.00 7.27 -28.35
CA ALA A 14 23.34 7.83 -27.19
C ALA A 14 21.88 7.31 -27.01
N LEU A 15 21.13 7.20 -28.11
CA LEU A 15 19.76 6.66 -28.09
C LEU A 15 19.74 5.17 -27.77
N GLU A 16 20.67 4.39 -28.29
CA GLU A 16 20.80 2.97 -27.98
C GLU A 16 21.11 2.74 -26.50
N ALA A 17 22.08 3.47 -25.94
CA ALA A 17 22.42 3.39 -24.52
C ALA A 17 21.19 3.71 -23.64
N ARG A 18 20.46 4.78 -23.96
CA ARG A 18 19.24 5.17 -23.24
C ARG A 18 18.12 4.15 -23.40
N HIS A 19 18.01 3.53 -24.58
CA HIS A 19 17.03 2.47 -24.82
C HIS A 19 17.32 1.26 -23.92
N GLN A 20 18.57 0.84 -23.80
CA GLN A 20 18.98 -0.26 -22.94
C GLN A 20 18.67 0.02 -21.47
N THR A 21 19.00 1.22 -20.97
CA THR A 21 18.67 1.63 -19.60
C THR A 21 17.15 1.61 -19.36
N ARG A 22 16.35 2.09 -20.33
CA ARG A 22 14.90 2.04 -20.25
C ARG A 22 14.35 0.60 -20.18
N GLU A 23 14.87 -0.31 -20.98
CA GLU A 23 14.42 -1.72 -20.96
C GLU A 23 14.81 -2.42 -19.65
N SER A 24 15.99 -2.11 -19.08
CA SER A 24 16.38 -2.56 -17.74
C SER A 24 15.38 -2.06 -16.69
N ALA A 25 15.10 -0.75 -16.68
CA ALA A 25 14.15 -0.14 -15.74
C ALA A 25 12.74 -0.73 -15.83
N LEU A 26 12.27 -1.07 -17.03
CA LEU A 26 10.99 -1.80 -17.21
C LEU A 26 11.04 -3.21 -16.62
N GLY A 27 12.17 -3.90 -16.76
CA GLY A 27 12.40 -5.21 -16.16
C GLY A 27 12.34 -5.16 -14.63
N LEU A 28 13.04 -4.19 -14.04
CA LEU A 28 13.06 -3.92 -12.60
C LEU A 28 11.66 -3.57 -12.09
N SER A 29 10.92 -2.70 -12.78
CA SER A 29 9.56 -2.30 -12.41
C SER A 29 8.61 -3.49 -12.34
N ARG A 30 8.60 -4.35 -13.34
CA ARG A 30 7.78 -5.57 -13.35
C ARG A 30 8.14 -6.53 -12.23
N ARG A 31 9.43 -6.62 -11.89
CA ARG A 31 9.91 -7.46 -10.79
C ARG A 31 9.45 -6.90 -9.45
N LEU A 32 9.60 -5.59 -9.22
CA LEU A 32 9.19 -4.94 -7.98
C LEU A 32 7.67 -5.05 -7.75
N ILE A 33 6.85 -4.76 -8.76
CA ILE A 33 5.39 -4.92 -8.71
C ILE A 33 5.01 -6.37 -8.35
N ARG A 34 5.72 -7.35 -8.90
CA ARG A 34 5.46 -8.77 -8.57
C ARG A 34 5.79 -9.10 -7.12
N HIS A 35 6.93 -8.62 -6.60
CA HIS A 35 7.28 -8.79 -5.19
C HIS A 35 6.25 -8.13 -4.29
N SER A 36 5.86 -6.89 -4.56
CA SER A 36 4.84 -6.14 -3.81
C SER A 36 3.50 -6.86 -3.75
N ALA A 37 2.98 -7.28 -4.91
CA ALA A 37 1.72 -8.01 -4.97
C ALA A 37 1.78 -9.37 -4.25
N ASN A 38 2.90 -10.07 -4.30
CA ASN A 38 3.08 -11.33 -3.57
C ASN A 38 3.20 -11.11 -2.07
N THR A 39 3.89 -10.05 -1.64
CA THR A 39 3.97 -9.62 -0.25
C THR A 39 2.59 -9.38 0.34
N ILE A 40 1.76 -8.57 -0.32
CA ILE A 40 0.38 -8.28 0.14
C ILE A 40 -0.43 -9.58 0.26
N ARG A 41 -0.31 -10.50 -0.70
CA ARG A 41 -0.99 -11.81 -0.62
C ARG A 41 -0.51 -12.65 0.57
N ALA A 42 0.81 -12.67 0.83
CA ALA A 42 1.39 -13.38 1.97
C ALA A 42 0.92 -12.77 3.30
N VAL A 43 0.88 -11.44 3.40
CA VAL A 43 0.35 -10.72 4.57
C VAL A 43 -1.09 -11.14 4.88
N HIS A 44 -2.00 -11.14 3.89
CA HIS A 44 -3.40 -11.56 4.10
C HIS A 44 -3.55 -13.05 4.43
N ARG A 45 -2.58 -13.88 4.03
CA ARG A 45 -2.53 -15.29 4.44
C ARG A 45 -1.87 -15.50 5.80
N ARG A 46 -1.41 -14.42 6.46
CA ARG A 46 -0.64 -14.45 7.71
C ARG A 46 0.71 -15.19 7.59
N GLU A 47 1.26 -15.29 6.38
CA GLU A 47 2.58 -15.83 6.07
C GLU A 47 3.64 -14.72 6.27
N PHE A 48 3.78 -14.18 7.49
CA PHE A 48 4.51 -12.93 7.74
C PHE A 48 6.02 -13.04 7.48
N GLU A 49 6.64 -14.17 7.80
CA GLU A 49 8.07 -14.38 7.50
C GLU A 49 8.33 -14.34 5.99
N LYS A 50 7.49 -15.03 5.23
CA LYS A 50 7.57 -15.02 3.77
C LYS A 50 7.30 -13.63 3.18
N ALA A 51 6.35 -12.88 3.76
CA ALA A 51 6.08 -11.51 3.35
C ALA A 51 7.31 -10.61 3.58
N LYS A 52 8.00 -10.80 4.70
CA LYS A 52 9.23 -10.08 5.02
C LYS A 52 10.37 -10.41 4.05
N GLU A 53 10.59 -11.69 3.76
CA GLU A 53 11.59 -12.12 2.76
C GLU A 53 11.33 -11.43 1.40
N MET A 54 10.07 -11.38 0.96
CA MET A 54 9.69 -10.72 -0.30
C MET A 54 9.88 -9.20 -0.27
N LEU A 55 9.69 -8.55 0.90
CA LEU A 55 10.01 -7.13 1.08
C LEU A 55 11.51 -6.89 1.00
N ASP A 56 12.32 -7.75 1.60
CA ASP A 56 13.78 -7.64 1.54
C ASP A 56 14.28 -7.83 0.09
N GLU A 57 13.72 -8.79 -0.66
CA GLU A 57 13.98 -8.94 -2.10
C GLU A 57 13.53 -7.70 -2.91
N GLY A 58 12.38 -7.11 -2.57
CA GLY A 58 11.89 -5.87 -3.17
C GLY A 58 12.83 -4.69 -2.92
N ARG A 59 13.40 -4.58 -1.72
CA ARG A 59 14.36 -3.54 -1.36
C ARG A 59 15.62 -3.60 -2.24
N VAL A 60 16.13 -4.79 -2.51
CA VAL A 60 17.26 -4.96 -3.44
C VAL A 60 16.92 -4.43 -4.84
N VAL A 61 15.67 -4.59 -5.29
CA VAL A 61 15.24 -4.03 -6.58
C VAL A 61 15.18 -2.50 -6.55
N VAL A 62 14.75 -1.90 -5.42
CA VAL A 62 14.76 -0.44 -5.25
C VAL A 62 16.19 0.11 -5.28
N GLU A 63 17.13 -0.53 -4.60
CA GLU A 63 18.55 -0.16 -4.65
C GLU A 63 19.14 -0.25 -6.07
N GLN A 64 18.67 -1.19 -6.89
CA GLN A 64 19.05 -1.26 -8.30
C GLN A 64 18.53 -0.07 -9.12
N PHE A 65 17.33 0.47 -8.85
CA PHE A 65 16.87 1.71 -9.48
C PHE A 65 17.78 2.88 -9.14
N ASP A 66 18.17 3.04 -7.87
CA ASP A 66 19.05 4.13 -7.45
C ASP A 66 20.41 4.04 -8.16
N THR A 67 20.93 2.83 -8.36
CA THR A 67 22.23 2.61 -9.01
C THR A 67 22.16 2.75 -10.54
N GLU A 68 21.20 2.08 -11.19
CA GLU A 68 21.12 2.02 -12.66
C GLU A 68 20.57 3.31 -13.28
N LEU A 69 19.78 4.09 -12.51
CA LEU A 69 19.12 5.31 -12.99
C LEU A 69 19.72 6.60 -12.40
N ALA A 70 20.87 6.52 -11.70
CA ALA A 70 21.52 7.68 -11.06
C ALA A 70 21.69 8.87 -12.02
N ASP A 71 22.11 8.59 -13.25
CA ASP A 71 22.37 9.60 -14.29
C ASP A 71 21.18 9.77 -15.26
N GLU A 72 20.12 8.97 -15.12
CA GLU A 72 18.95 8.94 -16.02
C GLU A 72 17.67 9.38 -15.32
N ARG A 73 17.70 10.60 -14.73
CA ARG A 73 16.58 11.17 -13.99
C ARG A 73 15.25 11.09 -14.75
N GLY A 74 15.28 11.29 -16.07
CA GLY A 74 14.08 11.19 -16.90
C GLY A 74 13.44 9.80 -16.95
N ILE A 75 14.27 8.74 -16.83
CA ILE A 75 13.80 7.35 -16.75
C ILE A 75 13.31 7.05 -15.33
N TYR A 76 14.03 7.49 -14.30
CA TYR A 76 13.61 7.37 -12.90
C TYR A 76 12.22 8.00 -12.66
N GLU A 77 11.97 9.19 -13.23
CA GLU A 77 10.68 9.89 -13.12
C GLU A 77 9.57 9.31 -14.00
N ALA A 78 9.87 8.32 -14.84
CA ALA A 78 8.86 7.71 -15.70
C ALA A 78 7.76 7.00 -14.87
N GLY A 79 6.51 7.07 -15.35
CA GLY A 79 5.34 6.56 -14.62
C GLY A 79 5.50 5.11 -14.18
N TYR A 80 6.05 4.23 -15.02
CA TYR A 80 6.21 2.82 -14.70
C TYR A 80 7.22 2.53 -13.57
N VAL A 81 8.25 3.36 -13.39
CA VAL A 81 9.17 3.28 -12.25
C VAL A 81 8.46 3.75 -10.98
N GLN A 82 7.84 4.91 -11.08
CA GLN A 82 7.15 5.51 -9.93
C GLN A 82 5.93 4.70 -9.48
N ASP A 83 5.22 4.05 -10.40
CA ASP A 83 4.15 3.12 -10.05
C ASP A 83 4.71 1.89 -9.33
N ALA A 84 5.86 1.36 -9.76
CA ALA A 84 6.50 0.23 -9.07
C ALA A 84 6.96 0.60 -7.64
N LEU A 85 7.54 1.79 -7.46
CA LEU A 85 7.93 2.31 -6.14
C LEU A 85 6.70 2.54 -5.23
N LYS A 86 5.60 3.05 -5.79
CA LYS A 86 4.32 3.20 -5.09
C LYS A 86 3.77 1.85 -4.60
N GLU A 87 3.76 0.83 -5.45
CA GLU A 87 3.32 -0.52 -5.09
C GLU A 87 4.20 -1.14 -3.99
N PHE A 88 5.50 -0.84 -4.00
CA PHE A 88 6.40 -1.30 -2.95
C PHE A 88 6.17 -0.57 -1.62
N ALA A 89 5.88 0.72 -1.66
CA ALA A 89 5.45 1.47 -0.49
C ALA A 89 4.14 0.90 0.09
N GLU A 90 3.12 0.64 -0.76
CA GLU A 90 1.86 0.02 -0.36
C GLU A 90 2.09 -1.31 0.36
N ALA A 91 2.89 -2.20 -0.21
CA ALA A 91 3.18 -3.51 0.37
C ALA A 91 3.91 -3.39 1.71
N SER A 92 4.90 -2.51 1.82
CA SER A 92 5.67 -2.26 3.04
C SER A 92 4.79 -1.70 4.16
N ILE A 93 3.94 -0.73 3.84
CA ILE A 93 3.00 -0.11 4.77
C ILE A 93 1.93 -1.12 5.19
N THR A 94 1.38 -1.89 4.26
CA THR A 94 0.41 -2.94 4.55
C THR A 94 0.96 -3.98 5.52
N TYR A 95 2.19 -4.43 5.28
CA TYR A 95 2.88 -5.35 6.20
C TYR A 95 3.02 -4.73 7.60
N ALA A 96 3.54 -3.51 7.69
CA ALA A 96 3.76 -2.83 8.97
C ALA A 96 2.46 -2.67 9.77
N LEU A 97 1.38 -2.17 9.15
CA LEU A 97 0.09 -1.92 9.81
C LEU A 97 -0.59 -3.21 10.28
N ILE A 98 -0.57 -4.26 9.48
CA ILE A 98 -1.21 -5.55 9.83
C ILE A 98 -0.42 -6.25 10.92
N THR A 99 0.92 -6.20 10.90
CA THR A 99 1.77 -6.81 11.94
C THR A 99 1.94 -5.95 13.19
N GLY A 100 1.41 -4.72 13.19
CA GLY A 100 1.53 -3.79 14.33
C GLY A 100 2.93 -3.17 14.48
N GLN A 101 3.71 -3.14 13.40
CA GLN A 101 5.02 -2.48 13.37
C GLN A 101 4.88 -0.99 13.07
N ALA A 102 5.94 -0.22 13.35
CA ALA A 102 6.01 1.19 12.95
C ALA A 102 5.96 1.33 11.43
N LEU A 103 5.33 2.43 10.96
CA LEU A 103 5.34 2.76 9.53
C LEU A 103 6.80 2.96 9.06
N PRO A 104 7.19 2.35 7.93
CA PRO A 104 8.51 2.57 7.39
C PRO A 104 8.69 4.02 6.91
N ASP A 105 9.83 4.63 7.21
CA ASP A 105 10.17 5.96 6.71
C ASP A 105 10.42 5.88 5.18
N PRO A 106 9.88 6.80 4.36
CA PRO A 106 10.12 6.81 2.91
C PRO A 106 11.62 6.86 2.56
N ARG A 107 12.47 7.48 3.40
CA ARG A 107 13.92 7.51 3.20
C ARG A 107 14.57 6.14 3.45
N GLU A 108 14.06 5.37 4.42
CA GLU A 108 14.51 3.98 4.66
C GLU A 108 14.10 3.04 3.51
N LEU A 109 13.03 3.37 2.80
CA LEU A 109 12.58 2.65 1.62
C LEU A 109 13.23 3.15 0.32
N SER A 110 14.02 4.24 0.36
CA SER A 110 14.54 4.93 -0.84
C SER A 110 13.43 5.30 -1.82
N ILE A 111 12.30 5.81 -1.33
CA ILE A 111 11.12 6.16 -2.14
C ILE A 111 10.81 7.64 -1.99
N ASP A 112 10.58 8.34 -3.10
CA ASP A 112 10.15 9.72 -3.13
C ASP A 112 8.77 9.92 -2.48
N TYR A 113 8.55 11.04 -1.81
CA TYR A 113 7.29 11.34 -1.11
C TYR A 113 6.03 11.15 -1.95
N PRO A 114 5.98 11.56 -3.24
CA PRO A 114 4.76 11.36 -4.04
C PRO A 114 4.39 9.88 -4.23
N ALA A 115 5.36 9.01 -4.48
CA ALA A 115 5.12 7.56 -4.58
C ALA A 115 4.73 6.98 -3.22
N TYR A 116 5.43 7.35 -2.15
CA TYR A 116 5.13 6.91 -0.79
C TYR A 116 3.72 7.30 -0.34
N LEU A 117 3.32 8.58 -0.51
CA LEU A 117 1.99 9.06 -0.09
C LEU A 117 0.85 8.42 -0.88
N ASN A 118 1.05 8.17 -2.18
CA ASN A 118 0.07 7.41 -2.97
C ASN A 118 0.00 5.95 -2.50
N GLY A 119 1.14 5.29 -2.24
CA GLY A 119 1.18 3.94 -1.67
C GLY A 119 0.54 3.85 -0.28
N LEU A 120 0.77 4.86 0.58
CA LEU A 120 0.11 4.98 1.88
C LEU A 120 -1.42 5.01 1.73
N GLY A 121 -1.92 5.77 0.76
CA GLY A 121 -3.35 5.81 0.48
C GLY A 121 -3.88 4.48 -0.07
N GLU A 122 -3.16 3.82 -0.99
CA GLU A 122 -3.58 2.53 -1.56
C GLU A 122 -3.58 1.42 -0.49
N ALA A 123 -2.66 1.43 0.47
CA ALA A 123 -2.66 0.53 1.62
C ALA A 123 -3.96 0.58 2.44
N MET A 124 -4.71 1.68 2.41
CA MET A 124 -6.02 1.77 3.09
C MET A 124 -7.06 0.83 2.46
N GLY A 125 -6.91 0.48 1.18
CA GLY A 125 -7.70 -0.58 0.54
C GLY A 125 -7.42 -1.95 1.17
N GLU A 126 -6.14 -2.25 1.45
CA GLU A 126 -5.73 -3.49 2.09
C GLU A 126 -6.11 -3.52 3.58
N MET A 127 -6.10 -2.36 4.27
CA MET A 127 -6.63 -2.25 5.64
C MET A 127 -8.13 -2.57 5.68
N ARG A 128 -8.92 -2.06 4.74
CA ARG A 128 -10.33 -2.45 4.64
C ARG A 128 -10.49 -3.95 4.52
N ARG A 129 -9.71 -4.60 3.65
CA ARG A 129 -9.74 -6.06 3.50
C ARG A 129 -9.43 -6.77 4.81
N ALA A 130 -8.39 -6.34 5.52
CA ALA A 130 -8.02 -6.89 6.83
C ALA A 130 -9.16 -6.71 7.85
N ILE A 131 -9.79 -5.52 7.90
CA ILE A 131 -10.93 -5.25 8.80
C ILE A 131 -12.12 -6.17 8.49
N LEU A 132 -12.43 -6.41 7.22
CA LEU A 132 -13.51 -7.34 6.86
C LEU A 132 -13.22 -8.78 7.31
N ASP A 133 -11.96 -9.22 7.25
CA ASP A 133 -11.56 -10.53 7.78
C ASP A 133 -11.61 -10.57 9.32
N LEU A 134 -11.29 -9.47 10.01
CA LEU A 134 -11.45 -9.33 11.46
C LEU A 134 -12.92 -9.36 11.89
N ILE A 135 -13.81 -8.69 11.15
CA ILE A 135 -15.26 -8.77 11.37
C ILE A 135 -15.74 -10.22 11.27
N ARG A 136 -15.31 -10.97 10.27
CA ARG A 136 -15.67 -12.39 10.11
C ARG A 136 -15.17 -13.28 11.23
N SER A 137 -14.04 -12.95 11.84
CA SER A 137 -13.46 -13.68 12.98
C SER A 137 -13.97 -13.19 14.34
N GLY A 138 -14.75 -12.10 14.38
CA GLY A 138 -15.29 -11.51 15.61
C GLY A 138 -14.33 -10.60 16.38
N ASP A 139 -13.14 -10.31 15.86
CA ASP A 139 -12.17 -9.40 16.47
C ASP A 139 -12.44 -7.95 16.05
N LEU A 140 -13.52 -7.40 16.61
CA LEU A 140 -13.95 -6.04 16.29
C LEU A 140 -13.04 -4.96 16.89
N SER A 141 -12.36 -5.25 18.01
CA SER A 141 -11.47 -4.29 18.68
C SER A 141 -10.28 -3.95 17.78
N ARG A 142 -9.64 -4.96 17.20
CA ARG A 142 -8.56 -4.74 16.24
C ARG A 142 -9.06 -4.05 14.97
N GLY A 143 -10.30 -4.33 14.54
CA GLY A 143 -10.94 -3.63 13.43
C GLY A 143 -11.09 -2.13 13.69
N GLU A 144 -11.53 -1.73 14.89
CA GLU A 144 -11.63 -0.32 15.31
C GLU A 144 -10.27 0.39 15.32
N GLU A 145 -9.21 -0.26 15.79
CA GLU A 145 -7.84 0.29 15.76
C GLU A 145 -7.38 0.58 14.33
N LEU A 146 -7.57 -0.37 13.40
CA LEU A 146 -7.19 -0.17 12.00
C LEU A 146 -8.04 0.91 11.33
N LEU A 147 -9.34 1.01 11.64
CA LEU A 147 -10.18 2.08 11.13
C LEU A 147 -9.71 3.46 11.62
N LYS A 148 -9.29 3.57 12.88
CA LYS A 148 -8.69 4.80 13.41
C LYS A 148 -7.43 5.19 12.63
N THR A 149 -6.57 4.22 12.32
CA THR A 149 -5.38 4.46 11.48
C THR A 149 -5.77 4.95 10.08
N MET A 150 -6.83 4.39 9.47
CA MET A 150 -7.33 4.86 8.17
C MET A 150 -7.77 6.33 8.23
N ASP A 151 -8.41 6.77 9.33
CA ASP A 151 -8.81 8.15 9.53
C ASP A 151 -7.61 9.09 9.72
N GLU A 152 -6.61 8.66 10.47
CA GLU A 152 -5.37 9.40 10.67
C GLU A 152 -4.62 9.59 9.33
N VAL A 153 -4.52 8.54 8.54
CA VAL A 153 -3.93 8.61 7.18
C VAL A 153 -4.72 9.55 6.28
N TYR A 154 -6.05 9.47 6.29
CA TYR A 154 -6.89 10.40 5.54
C TYR A 154 -6.62 11.86 5.94
N GLY A 155 -6.53 12.15 7.25
CA GLY A 155 -6.21 13.47 7.76
C GLY A 155 -4.86 14.01 7.26
N VAL A 156 -3.84 13.15 7.22
CA VAL A 156 -2.52 13.50 6.65
C VAL A 156 -2.62 13.77 5.16
N LEU A 157 -3.25 12.89 4.38
CA LEU A 157 -3.33 13.03 2.92
C LEU A 157 -4.11 14.28 2.49
N VAL A 158 -5.16 14.66 3.22
CA VAL A 158 -5.94 15.89 2.99
C VAL A 158 -5.09 17.14 3.17
N SER A 159 -4.12 17.14 4.10
CA SER A 159 -3.26 18.29 4.35
C SER A 159 -2.23 18.54 3.23
N VAL A 160 -2.03 17.59 2.32
CA VAL A 160 -1.08 17.66 1.21
C VAL A 160 -1.78 18.28 -0.02
N ASP A 161 -1.85 19.60 -0.06
CA ASP A 161 -2.51 20.35 -1.15
C ASP A 161 -1.47 20.96 -2.11
N TYR A 162 -0.96 20.14 -3.03
CA TYR A 162 -0.03 20.55 -4.06
C TYR A 162 -0.50 20.10 -5.47
N PRO A 163 -0.04 20.79 -6.53
CA PRO A 163 -0.41 20.45 -7.90
C PRO A 163 -0.15 18.97 -8.26
N LYS A 164 -1.02 18.41 -9.11
CA LYS A 164 -0.92 17.00 -9.58
C LYS A 164 0.48 16.66 -10.13
N ALA A 165 1.14 17.61 -10.78
CA ALA A 165 2.48 17.41 -11.33
C ALA A 165 3.53 17.10 -10.23
N ILE A 166 3.33 17.60 -9.02
CA ILE A 166 4.21 17.36 -7.86
C ILE A 166 3.79 16.08 -7.13
N THR A 167 2.48 15.90 -6.88
CA THR A 167 1.93 14.83 -6.04
C THR A 167 1.54 13.57 -6.79
N ARG A 168 1.76 13.51 -8.11
CA ARG A 168 1.40 12.38 -8.99
C ARG A 168 -0.06 11.94 -8.88
N GLY A 169 -0.95 12.90 -8.56
CA GLY A 169 -2.39 12.65 -8.51
C GLY A 169 -2.92 12.24 -7.14
N LEU A 170 -2.22 12.53 -6.08
CA LEU A 170 -2.57 12.21 -4.68
C LEU A 170 -4.01 12.58 -4.31
N ARG A 171 -4.57 13.66 -4.87
CA ARG A 171 -5.96 14.05 -4.63
C ARG A 171 -6.95 12.93 -4.94
N ARG A 172 -6.75 12.20 -6.06
CA ARG A 172 -7.60 11.05 -6.41
C ARG A 172 -7.45 9.92 -5.40
N THR A 173 -6.23 9.67 -4.94
CA THR A 173 -5.94 8.68 -3.90
C THR A 173 -6.60 9.08 -2.58
N THR A 174 -6.53 10.36 -2.20
CA THR A 174 -7.20 10.91 -1.00
C THR A 174 -8.73 10.73 -1.07
N ASP A 175 -9.35 11.03 -2.22
CA ASP A 175 -10.79 10.83 -2.43
C ASP A 175 -11.17 9.34 -2.33
N MET A 176 -10.33 8.45 -2.83
CA MET A 176 -10.50 7.00 -2.70
C MET A 176 -10.42 6.57 -1.24
N VAL A 177 -9.41 7.03 -0.49
CA VAL A 177 -9.23 6.73 0.95
C VAL A 177 -10.46 7.14 1.73
N ARG A 178 -10.99 8.36 1.51
CA ARG A 178 -12.23 8.82 2.13
C ARG A 178 -13.38 7.83 1.91
N GLY A 179 -13.63 7.47 0.65
CA GLY A 179 -14.72 6.57 0.31
C GLY A 179 -14.54 5.15 0.87
N VAL A 180 -13.31 4.66 0.97
CA VAL A 180 -12.99 3.36 1.57
C VAL A 180 -13.21 3.41 3.08
N SER A 181 -12.73 4.44 3.78
CA SER A 181 -12.88 4.60 5.23
C SER A 181 -14.34 4.73 5.64
N GLU A 182 -15.15 5.52 4.93
CA GLU A 182 -16.58 5.68 5.21
C GLU A 182 -17.35 4.36 5.08
N ARG A 183 -17.09 3.57 4.03
CA ARG A 183 -17.71 2.24 3.87
C ARG A 183 -17.28 1.27 4.97
N THR A 184 -15.98 1.26 5.30
CA THR A 184 -15.43 0.40 6.36
C THR A 184 -16.05 0.72 7.71
N ARG A 185 -16.23 2.01 8.02
CA ARG A 185 -16.91 2.47 9.24
C ARG A 185 -18.35 1.97 9.30
N GLY A 186 -19.07 2.02 8.18
CA GLY A 186 -20.45 1.49 8.11
C GLY A 186 -20.49 0.00 8.42
N ASP A 187 -19.64 -0.80 7.78
CA ASP A 187 -19.59 -2.25 7.97
C ASP A 187 -19.23 -2.61 9.42
N LEU A 188 -18.22 -1.96 9.99
CA LEU A 188 -17.77 -2.21 11.36
C LEU A 188 -18.83 -1.78 12.39
N THR A 189 -19.50 -0.64 12.19
CA THR A 189 -20.59 -0.18 13.03
C THR A 189 -21.73 -1.20 13.08
N MET A 190 -22.09 -1.78 11.94
CA MET A 190 -23.12 -2.83 11.89
C MET A 190 -22.68 -4.09 12.61
N ALA A 191 -21.42 -4.53 12.43
CA ALA A 191 -20.86 -5.69 13.12
C ALA A 191 -20.85 -5.52 14.64
N VAL A 192 -20.42 -4.33 15.14
CA VAL A 192 -20.45 -4.01 16.58
C VAL A 192 -21.88 -4.04 17.15
N ARG A 193 -22.84 -3.49 16.43
CA ARG A 193 -24.25 -3.51 16.87
C ARG A 193 -24.82 -4.92 16.90
N GLN A 194 -24.50 -5.73 15.91
CA GLN A 194 -24.91 -7.14 15.85
C GLN A 194 -24.30 -7.93 17.02
N GLN A 195 -23.02 -7.78 17.29
CA GLN A 195 -22.35 -8.46 18.41
C GLN A 195 -22.98 -8.09 19.77
N ARG A 196 -23.32 -6.81 19.97
CA ARG A 196 -24.02 -6.38 21.18
C ARG A 196 -25.43 -7.01 21.32
N LEU A 197 -26.15 -7.09 20.21
CA LEU A 197 -27.46 -7.74 20.18
C LEU A 197 -27.37 -9.23 20.53
N GLU A 198 -26.40 -9.95 19.93
CA GLU A 198 -26.18 -11.36 20.22
C GLU A 198 -25.81 -11.59 21.69
N HIS A 199 -24.97 -10.70 22.25
CA HIS A 199 -24.64 -10.76 23.68
C HIS A 199 -25.88 -10.57 24.56
N THR A 200 -26.71 -9.56 24.30
CA THR A 200 -27.95 -9.29 25.05
C THR A 200 -28.93 -10.45 24.94
N LEU A 201 -29.05 -11.08 23.76
CA LEU A 201 -29.91 -12.25 23.59
C LEU A 201 -29.44 -13.44 24.42
N ARG A 202 -28.15 -13.72 24.45
CA ARG A 202 -27.57 -14.79 25.29
C ARG A 202 -27.84 -14.55 26.78
N GLU A 203 -27.58 -13.33 27.26
CA GLU A 203 -27.91 -12.97 28.66
C GLU A 203 -29.40 -13.14 28.99
N PHE A 204 -30.27 -12.84 28.02
CA PHE A 204 -31.69 -13.04 28.19
C PHE A 204 -32.06 -14.52 28.24
N GLU A 205 -31.52 -15.34 27.34
CA GLU A 205 -31.73 -16.80 27.34
C GLU A 205 -31.29 -17.43 28.66
N GLU A 206 -30.10 -17.09 29.19
CA GLU A 206 -29.59 -17.56 30.47
C GLU A 206 -30.58 -17.22 31.62
N LYS A 207 -31.04 -15.96 31.69
CA LYS A 207 -32.02 -15.53 32.72
C LYS A 207 -33.35 -16.27 32.64
N VAL A 208 -33.83 -16.59 31.45
CA VAL A 208 -35.09 -17.35 31.26
C VAL A 208 -34.90 -18.81 31.67
N LEU A 209 -33.78 -19.41 31.34
CA LEU A 209 -33.48 -20.80 31.71
C LEU A 209 -33.31 -20.96 33.22
N ASP A 210 -32.60 -20.04 33.88
CA ASP A 210 -32.41 -20.04 35.35
C ASP A 210 -33.76 -19.86 36.08
N ARG A 211 -34.66 -19.06 35.55
CA ARG A 211 -35.99 -18.88 36.13
C ARG A 211 -36.86 -20.13 36.03
N ASN A 212 -36.83 -20.80 34.87
CA ASN A 212 -37.57 -22.06 34.66
C ASN A 212 -37.01 -23.24 35.47
N ALA A 213 -35.72 -23.18 35.89
CA ALA A 213 -35.10 -24.22 36.73
C ALA A 213 -35.41 -24.04 38.23
N GLN A 214 -35.99 -22.90 38.66
CA GLN A 214 -36.37 -22.59 40.04
C GLN A 214 -37.88 -22.80 40.32
N GLU A 215 -38.67 -23.03 39.28
CA GLU A 215 -40.08 -23.43 39.34
C GLU A 215 -40.21 -24.96 39.27
#